data_3294f52f16a856fb5448aae48140888a
#
_entry.id   3294f52f16a856fb5448aae48140888a
#
_cell.length_a   1.000
_cell.length_b   1.000
_cell.length_c   1.000
_cell.angle_alpha   90.00
_cell.angle_beta   90.00
_cell.angle_gamma   90.00
#
_symmetry.space_group_name_H-M   'P 1'
#
loop_
_entity.id
_entity.type
_entity.pdbx_description
1 polymer ?
#
loop_
_entity_poly.entity_id
_entity_poly.type
_entity_poly.pdbx_seq_one_letter_code
_entity_poly.pdbx_strand_id
1 'polypeptide(L)'
;MYEYIYWGDEPFISFAQACPSLFDRTITINGVSKSYAMTGWRIGYCGGPSDVIGGMKKVQSQSTSNASSISQAAAIAALNGSKDEIHSMVEQYKLRHDYLCAALNDIDGFKTTPGTGAFYLFPDVTNVIEQKGFADDVELSQYLIEKANVAVVPGSAFGSPGYIRLSYATSLELIKEAVNRISNSLD
;
A
#
# COMPACT_ATOMS: atom_id res chain seq x y z
N MET A 1 -3.79 -9.05 -0.57
CA MET A 1 -2.81 -8.65 0.50
C MET A 1 -3.35 -7.51 1.37
N TYR A 2 -4.19 -6.61 0.81
CA TYR A 2 -4.81 -5.49 1.52
C TYR A 2 -6.31 -5.70 1.79
N GLU A 3 -6.83 -6.89 1.67
CA GLU A 3 -8.26 -7.23 1.73
C GLU A 3 -9.00 -6.70 2.97
N TYR A 4 -8.30 -6.63 4.11
CA TYR A 4 -8.86 -6.09 5.34
C TYR A 4 -8.57 -4.59 5.55
N ILE A 5 -7.62 -3.99 4.81
CA ILE A 5 -7.36 -2.54 4.89
C ILE A 5 -8.23 -1.87 3.84
N TYR A 6 -9.52 -1.85 4.12
CA TYR A 6 -10.54 -1.39 3.19
C TYR A 6 -11.74 -0.81 3.98
N TRP A 7 -12.27 0.31 3.51
CA TRP A 7 -13.40 1.04 4.12
C TRP A 7 -14.40 1.54 3.09
N GLY A 8 -14.47 0.93 1.92
CA GLY A 8 -15.51 1.21 0.94
C GLY A 8 -16.88 0.67 1.39
N ASP A 9 -17.93 1.17 0.77
CA ASP A 9 -19.32 0.81 1.11
C ASP A 9 -19.68 -0.64 0.73
N GLU A 10 -19.07 -1.15 -0.35
CA GLU A 10 -19.27 -2.52 -0.80
C GLU A 10 -18.21 -3.45 -0.21
N PRO A 11 -18.54 -4.71 0.11
CA PRO A 11 -17.57 -5.66 0.64
C PRO A 11 -16.45 -5.95 -0.36
N PHE A 12 -15.23 -6.16 0.14
CA PHE A 12 -14.14 -6.62 -0.70
C PHE A 12 -14.45 -7.98 -1.31
N ILE A 13 -14.30 -8.10 -2.63
CA ILE A 13 -14.52 -9.35 -3.38
C ILE A 13 -13.23 -9.68 -4.13
N SER A 14 -12.71 -10.91 -3.95
CA SER A 14 -11.57 -11.40 -4.72
C SER A 14 -11.98 -11.75 -6.16
N PHE A 15 -11.03 -11.78 -7.09
CA PHE A 15 -11.30 -12.18 -8.47
C PHE A 15 -11.90 -13.59 -8.56
N ALA A 16 -11.42 -14.53 -7.75
CA ALA A 16 -11.94 -15.89 -7.69
C ALA A 16 -13.42 -15.96 -7.26
N GLN A 17 -13.85 -15.03 -6.39
CA GLN A 17 -15.25 -14.90 -5.99
C GLN A 17 -16.10 -14.21 -7.07
N ALA A 18 -15.56 -13.15 -7.69
CA ALA A 18 -16.26 -12.41 -8.73
C ALA A 18 -16.45 -13.21 -10.03
N CYS A 19 -15.51 -14.12 -10.33
CA CYS A 19 -15.49 -14.91 -11.56
C CYS A 19 -15.38 -16.42 -11.27
N PRO A 20 -16.43 -17.07 -10.71
CA PRO A 20 -16.39 -18.51 -10.35
C PRO A 20 -16.07 -19.43 -11.53
N SER A 21 -16.47 -19.06 -12.75
CA SER A 21 -16.18 -19.81 -13.98
C SER A 21 -14.68 -19.87 -14.34
N LEU A 22 -13.87 -19.00 -13.75
CA LEU A 22 -12.42 -18.95 -13.93
C LEU A 22 -11.64 -19.49 -12.72
N PHE A 23 -12.33 -20.06 -11.73
CA PHE A 23 -11.71 -20.54 -10.50
C PHE A 23 -10.54 -21.47 -10.76
N ASP A 24 -10.72 -22.48 -11.65
CA ASP A 24 -9.68 -23.45 -12.03
C ASP A 24 -8.52 -22.86 -12.86
N ARG A 25 -8.58 -21.59 -13.19
CA ARG A 25 -7.55 -20.84 -13.92
C ARG A 25 -6.99 -19.66 -13.13
N THR A 26 -7.38 -19.54 -11.87
CA THR A 26 -7.03 -18.43 -11.00
C THR A 26 -6.06 -18.87 -9.92
N ILE A 27 -4.97 -18.12 -9.75
CA ILE A 27 -4.07 -18.23 -8.59
C ILE A 27 -4.27 -16.98 -7.74
N THR A 28 -4.80 -17.17 -6.54
CA THR A 28 -4.94 -16.10 -5.55
C THR A 28 -3.67 -16.03 -4.69
N ILE A 29 -2.99 -14.89 -4.72
CA ILE A 29 -1.78 -14.63 -3.94
C ILE A 29 -2.14 -13.68 -2.80
N ASN A 30 -1.76 -14.02 -1.58
CA ASN A 30 -2.02 -13.22 -0.40
C ASN A 30 -0.87 -13.32 0.62
N GLY A 31 -0.99 -12.66 1.75
CA GLY A 31 0.00 -12.69 2.82
C GLY A 31 -0.42 -11.89 4.04
N VAL A 32 0.25 -12.14 5.14
CA VAL A 32 -0.03 -11.50 6.43
C VAL A 32 0.70 -10.18 6.64
N SER A 33 1.58 -9.80 5.73
CA SER A 33 2.47 -8.63 5.88
C SER A 33 1.74 -7.31 6.12
N LYS A 34 0.59 -7.08 5.46
CA LYS A 34 -0.12 -5.80 5.46
C LYS A 34 -1.30 -5.82 6.41
N SER A 35 -2.31 -6.64 6.14
CA SER A 35 -3.52 -6.71 6.95
C SER A 35 -3.29 -7.11 8.40
N TYR A 36 -2.22 -7.83 8.69
CA TYR A 36 -1.87 -8.26 10.06
C TYR A 36 -0.63 -7.54 10.63
N ALA A 37 -0.13 -6.50 9.95
CA ALA A 37 1.08 -5.76 10.35
C ALA A 37 2.31 -6.67 10.58
N MET A 38 2.43 -7.77 9.82
CA MET A 38 3.44 -8.82 10.00
C MET A 38 4.53 -8.78 8.92
N THR A 39 5.04 -7.61 8.58
CA THR A 39 6.04 -7.45 7.50
C THR A 39 7.35 -8.18 7.81
N GLY A 40 7.78 -8.21 9.07
CA GLY A 40 9.01 -8.84 9.53
C GLY A 40 9.02 -10.36 9.48
N TRP A 41 7.85 -10.99 9.43
CA TRP A 41 7.71 -12.45 9.40
C TRP A 41 8.02 -13.07 8.03
N ARG A 42 8.12 -12.27 7.00
CA ARG A 42 8.51 -12.66 5.63
C ARG A 42 7.75 -13.86 5.08
N ILE A 43 6.41 -13.88 5.21
CA ILE A 43 5.56 -14.98 4.77
C ILE A 43 4.38 -14.49 3.93
N GLY A 44 4.11 -15.21 2.86
CA GLY A 44 2.93 -15.12 2.04
C GLY A 44 2.47 -16.51 1.64
N TYR A 45 1.33 -16.58 1.01
CA TYR A 45 0.72 -17.83 0.57
C TYR A 45 -0.07 -17.63 -0.71
N CYS A 46 -0.33 -18.72 -1.40
CA CYS A 46 -1.21 -18.71 -2.57
C CYS A 46 -2.09 -19.98 -2.59
N GLY A 47 -3.23 -19.84 -3.24
CA GLY A 47 -4.15 -20.93 -3.55
C GLY A 47 -4.48 -20.92 -5.04
N GLY A 48 -4.61 -22.10 -5.65
CA GLY A 48 -4.91 -22.25 -7.08
C GLY A 48 -4.95 -23.69 -7.53
N PRO A 49 -4.96 -23.94 -8.86
CA PRO A 49 -5.00 -25.29 -9.44
C PRO A 49 -3.88 -26.19 -8.91
N SER A 50 -4.22 -27.43 -8.61
CA SER A 50 -3.33 -28.37 -7.90
C SER A 50 -2.05 -28.69 -8.66
N ASP A 51 -2.09 -28.75 -9.98
CA ASP A 51 -0.96 -28.99 -10.86
C ASP A 51 0.06 -27.82 -10.82
N VAL A 52 -0.44 -26.59 -10.87
CA VAL A 52 0.39 -25.38 -10.76
C VAL A 52 1.00 -25.28 -9.36
N ILE A 53 0.20 -25.44 -8.31
CA ILE A 53 0.70 -25.43 -6.92
C ILE A 53 1.70 -26.57 -6.69
N GLY A 54 1.48 -27.76 -7.29
CA GLY A 54 2.42 -28.87 -7.26
C GLY A 54 3.75 -28.53 -7.93
N GLY A 55 3.71 -27.84 -9.07
CA GLY A 55 4.91 -27.32 -9.75
C GLY A 55 5.67 -26.29 -8.90
N MET A 56 4.96 -25.32 -8.32
CA MET A 56 5.54 -24.32 -7.42
C MET A 56 6.26 -24.94 -6.22
N LYS A 57 5.64 -25.95 -5.59
CA LYS A 57 6.25 -26.69 -4.48
C LYS A 57 7.55 -27.38 -4.88
N LYS A 58 7.61 -27.99 -6.07
CA LYS A 58 8.84 -28.62 -6.59
C LYS A 58 9.96 -27.58 -6.75
N VAL A 59 9.66 -26.44 -7.38
CA VAL A 59 10.65 -25.36 -7.58
C VAL A 59 11.13 -24.83 -6.24
N GLN A 60 10.22 -24.50 -5.33
CA GLN A 60 10.56 -23.96 -4.02
C GLN A 60 11.41 -24.95 -3.19
N SER A 61 11.11 -26.25 -3.24
CA SER A 61 11.86 -27.27 -2.50
C SER A 61 13.33 -27.36 -2.92
N GLN A 62 13.65 -26.95 -4.15
CA GLN A 62 15.03 -26.96 -4.69
C GLN A 62 15.73 -25.60 -4.57
N SER A 63 15.02 -24.54 -4.16
CA SER A 63 15.60 -23.20 -3.99
C SER A 63 15.69 -22.82 -2.51
N THR A 64 14.58 -22.46 -1.88
CA THR A 64 14.52 -21.98 -0.49
C THR A 64 14.02 -23.06 0.48
N SER A 65 13.75 -24.28 0.02
CA SER A 65 13.10 -25.39 0.73
C SER A 65 11.67 -25.07 1.15
N ASN A 66 11.48 -24.14 2.09
CA ASN A 66 10.17 -23.67 2.54
C ASN A 66 10.30 -22.33 3.31
N ALA A 67 9.18 -21.70 3.63
CA ALA A 67 9.15 -20.58 4.55
C ALA A 67 9.46 -21.06 6.00
N SER A 68 9.99 -20.15 6.84
CA SER A 68 10.26 -20.42 8.25
C SER A 68 9.06 -21.05 8.96
N SER A 69 9.25 -22.16 9.67
CA SER A 69 8.18 -22.82 10.42
C SER A 69 7.58 -21.92 11.52
N ILE A 70 8.39 -21.07 12.13
CA ILE A 70 7.92 -20.09 13.12
C ILE A 70 6.98 -19.09 12.45
N SER A 71 7.34 -18.58 11.28
CA SER A 71 6.50 -17.65 10.50
C SER A 71 5.20 -18.33 10.04
N GLN A 72 5.25 -19.62 9.68
CA GLN A 72 4.05 -20.38 9.32
C GLN A 72 3.10 -20.51 10.51
N ALA A 73 3.61 -20.87 11.70
CA ALA A 73 2.80 -20.94 12.91
C ALA A 73 2.18 -19.58 13.29
N ALA A 74 2.96 -18.50 13.19
CA ALA A 74 2.46 -17.14 13.43
C ALA A 74 1.38 -16.75 12.40
N ALA A 75 1.55 -17.07 11.12
CA ALA A 75 0.54 -16.82 10.10
C ALA A 75 -0.76 -17.59 10.33
N ILE A 76 -0.68 -18.85 10.75
CA ILE A 76 -1.85 -19.68 11.12
C ILE A 76 -2.60 -19.03 12.29
N ALA A 77 -1.90 -18.58 13.32
CA ALA A 77 -2.50 -17.89 14.46
C ALA A 77 -3.19 -16.60 14.04
N ALA A 78 -2.54 -15.77 13.18
CA ALA A 78 -3.12 -14.54 12.68
C ALA A 78 -4.39 -14.77 11.83
N LEU A 79 -4.36 -15.75 10.94
CA LEU A 79 -5.48 -16.06 10.05
C LEU A 79 -6.71 -16.60 10.81
N ASN A 80 -6.49 -17.37 11.88
CA ASN A 80 -7.56 -17.97 12.69
C ASN A 80 -7.94 -17.11 13.92
N GLY A 81 -7.18 -16.06 14.25
CA GLY A 81 -7.45 -15.19 15.38
C GLY A 81 -8.58 -14.19 15.14
N SER A 82 -8.92 -13.42 16.21
CA SER A 82 -9.86 -12.31 16.09
C SER A 82 -9.39 -11.26 15.07
N LYS A 83 -10.33 -10.53 14.49
CA LYS A 83 -10.08 -9.42 13.57
C LYS A 83 -10.19 -8.04 14.26
N ASP A 84 -10.41 -8.00 15.57
CA ASP A 84 -10.66 -6.76 16.31
C ASP A 84 -9.49 -5.77 16.18
N GLU A 85 -8.25 -6.27 16.30
CA GLU A 85 -7.04 -5.47 16.10
C GLU A 85 -6.93 -4.92 14.66
N ILE A 86 -7.37 -5.70 13.68
CA ILE A 86 -7.39 -5.26 12.28
C ILE A 86 -8.41 -4.15 12.09
N HIS A 87 -9.62 -4.28 12.64
CA HIS A 87 -10.65 -3.26 12.56
C HIS A 87 -10.19 -1.94 13.18
N SER A 88 -9.61 -2.01 14.39
CA SER A 88 -9.02 -0.83 15.05
C SER A 88 -7.91 -0.17 14.21
N MET A 89 -7.03 -0.96 13.61
CA MET A 89 -5.99 -0.46 12.71
C MET A 89 -6.58 0.22 11.47
N VAL A 90 -7.62 -0.34 10.88
CA VAL A 90 -8.29 0.20 9.68
C VAL A 90 -8.96 1.55 9.97
N GLU A 91 -9.60 1.70 11.14
CA GLU A 91 -10.15 2.99 11.59
C GLU A 91 -9.06 4.07 11.66
N GLN A 92 -7.88 3.73 12.19
CA GLN A 92 -6.75 4.63 12.24
C GLN A 92 -6.20 4.97 10.84
N TYR A 93 -6.18 4.01 9.92
CA TYR A 93 -5.78 4.28 8.54
C TYR A 93 -6.77 5.21 7.83
N LYS A 94 -8.08 4.98 8.02
CA LYS A 94 -9.09 5.86 7.44
C LYS A 94 -8.97 7.31 7.96
N LEU A 95 -8.79 7.48 9.26
CA LEU A 95 -8.60 8.80 9.86
C LEU A 95 -7.36 9.54 9.26
N ARG A 96 -6.25 8.83 9.13
CA ARG A 96 -5.02 9.39 8.52
C ARG A 96 -5.20 9.69 7.04
N HIS A 97 -5.88 8.80 6.31
CA HIS A 97 -6.22 8.98 4.91
C HIS A 97 -7.04 10.25 4.69
N ASP A 98 -8.14 10.40 5.44
CA ASP A 98 -9.06 11.52 5.28
C ASP A 98 -8.35 12.85 5.57
N TYR A 99 -7.55 12.90 6.65
CA TYR A 99 -6.73 14.06 6.95
C TYR A 99 -5.72 14.36 5.84
N LEU A 100 -4.90 13.38 5.43
CA LEU A 100 -3.84 13.61 4.46
C LEU A 100 -4.39 13.99 3.09
N CYS A 101 -5.51 13.36 2.67
CA CYS A 101 -6.17 13.68 1.40
C CYS A 101 -6.64 15.14 1.35
N ALA A 102 -7.29 15.61 2.42
CA ALA A 102 -7.72 16.99 2.53
C ALA A 102 -6.52 17.96 2.58
N ALA A 103 -5.55 17.69 3.45
CA ALA A 103 -4.40 18.55 3.65
C ALA A 103 -3.47 18.67 2.41
N LEU A 104 -3.36 17.62 1.60
CA LEU A 104 -2.63 17.71 0.32
C LEU A 104 -3.38 18.55 -0.71
N ASN A 105 -4.72 18.48 -0.75
CA ASN A 105 -5.51 19.31 -1.67
C ASN A 105 -5.54 20.80 -1.28
N ASP A 106 -5.13 21.15 -0.06
CA ASP A 106 -4.94 22.54 0.38
C ASP A 106 -3.58 23.12 -0.08
N ILE A 107 -2.66 22.29 -0.59
CA ILE A 107 -1.38 22.73 -1.17
C ILE A 107 -1.61 23.04 -2.66
N ASP A 108 -1.22 24.24 -3.08
CA ASP A 108 -1.38 24.65 -4.48
C ASP A 108 -0.63 23.70 -5.44
N GLY A 109 -1.32 23.29 -6.50
CA GLY A 109 -0.80 22.39 -7.51
C GLY A 109 -0.93 20.89 -7.17
N PHE A 110 -1.34 20.51 -5.97
CA PHE A 110 -1.67 19.10 -5.64
C PHE A 110 -3.11 18.77 -6.00
N LYS A 111 -3.32 17.56 -6.53
CA LYS A 111 -4.67 17.02 -6.77
C LYS A 111 -4.75 15.58 -6.29
N THR A 112 -5.38 15.38 -5.16
CA THR A 112 -5.49 14.07 -4.49
C THR A 112 -6.92 13.55 -4.60
N THR A 113 -7.07 12.34 -5.16
CA THR A 113 -8.35 11.63 -5.17
C THR A 113 -8.40 10.68 -3.97
N PRO A 114 -9.49 10.68 -3.17
CA PRO A 114 -9.61 9.78 -2.04
C PRO A 114 -9.71 8.32 -2.50
N GLY A 115 -9.03 7.44 -1.76
CA GLY A 115 -9.13 5.99 -1.94
C GLY A 115 -10.04 5.35 -0.89
N THR A 116 -10.38 4.09 -1.09
CA THR A 116 -11.22 3.31 -0.19
C THR A 116 -10.47 2.21 0.55
N GLY A 117 -9.14 2.23 0.54
CA GLY A 117 -8.32 1.21 1.19
C GLY A 117 -6.82 1.43 1.04
N ALA A 118 -6.05 0.43 1.48
CA ALA A 118 -4.59 0.45 1.60
C ALA A 118 -4.10 1.52 2.61
N PHE A 119 -2.88 1.99 2.47
CA PHE A 119 -2.30 3.07 3.29
C PHE A 119 -1.39 3.98 2.46
N TYR A 120 -1.83 4.25 1.21
CA TYR A 120 -1.15 5.13 0.28
C TYR A 120 -2.10 6.14 -0.32
N LEU A 121 -1.62 7.37 -0.53
CA LEU A 121 -2.21 8.34 -1.46
C LEU A 121 -1.29 8.50 -2.67
N PHE A 122 -1.90 8.84 -3.80
CA PHE A 122 -1.22 8.98 -5.08
C PHE A 122 -1.66 10.28 -5.78
N PRO A 123 -1.28 11.45 -5.24
CA PRO A 123 -1.64 12.74 -5.81
C PRO A 123 -0.98 12.97 -7.17
N ASP A 124 -1.72 13.62 -8.05
CA ASP A 124 -1.22 14.30 -9.23
C ASP A 124 -0.52 15.57 -8.77
N VAL A 125 0.73 15.74 -9.18
CA VAL A 125 1.59 16.89 -8.87
C VAL A 125 2.14 17.57 -10.13
N THR A 126 1.50 17.31 -11.29
CA THR A 126 1.91 17.86 -12.58
C THR A 126 1.98 19.40 -12.51
N ASN A 127 0.98 20.05 -11.88
CA ASN A 127 0.96 21.49 -11.73
C ASN A 127 2.11 22.00 -10.83
N VAL A 128 2.48 21.29 -9.78
CA VAL A 128 3.64 21.64 -8.93
C VAL A 128 4.92 21.59 -9.76
N ILE A 129 5.10 20.51 -10.54
CA ILE A 129 6.27 20.32 -11.40
C ILE A 129 6.40 21.49 -12.38
N GLU A 130 5.31 21.85 -13.07
CA GLU A 130 5.28 22.94 -14.03
C GLU A 130 5.53 24.33 -13.39
N GLN A 131 4.82 24.64 -12.29
CA GLN A 131 4.89 25.94 -11.62
C GLN A 131 6.26 26.20 -10.98
N LYS A 132 6.89 25.17 -10.40
CA LYS A 132 8.18 25.28 -9.73
C LYS A 132 9.37 24.98 -10.65
N GLY A 133 9.12 24.56 -11.90
CA GLY A 133 10.14 24.32 -12.92
C GLY A 133 10.96 23.07 -12.71
N PHE A 134 10.41 22.04 -12.04
CA PHE A 134 11.03 20.71 -11.95
C PHE A 134 10.97 20.01 -13.31
N ALA A 135 11.97 19.19 -13.60
CA ALA A 135 12.01 18.41 -14.84
C ALA A 135 10.93 17.30 -14.85
N ASP A 136 10.70 16.66 -13.71
CA ASP A 136 9.76 15.54 -13.56
C ASP A 136 9.43 15.24 -12.08
N ASP A 137 8.66 14.16 -11.86
CA ASP A 137 8.28 13.67 -10.53
C ASP A 137 9.46 13.07 -9.74
N VAL A 138 10.54 12.66 -10.43
CA VAL A 138 11.76 12.17 -9.77
C VAL A 138 12.50 13.35 -9.15
N GLU A 139 12.71 14.44 -9.89
CA GLU A 139 13.35 15.66 -9.36
C GLU A 139 12.54 16.27 -8.21
N LEU A 140 11.21 16.36 -8.34
CA LEU A 140 10.35 16.78 -7.23
C LEU A 140 10.50 15.86 -6.01
N SER A 141 10.54 14.54 -6.19
CA SER A 141 10.72 13.58 -5.09
C SER A 141 12.07 13.77 -4.40
N GLN A 142 13.14 14.00 -5.15
CA GLN A 142 14.47 14.31 -4.62
C GLN A 142 14.46 15.64 -3.86
N TYR A 143 13.84 16.68 -4.41
CA TYR A 143 13.68 17.96 -3.76
C TYR A 143 12.98 17.85 -2.40
N LEU A 144 11.87 17.10 -2.34
CA LEU A 144 11.12 16.90 -1.10
C LEU A 144 11.96 16.16 -0.02
N ILE A 145 12.82 15.22 -0.41
CA ILE A 145 13.75 14.57 0.54
C ILE A 145 14.77 15.60 1.03
N GLU A 146 15.40 16.35 0.14
CA GLU A 146 16.51 17.26 0.47
C GLU A 146 16.04 18.52 1.23
N LYS A 147 14.91 19.09 0.87
CA LYS A 147 14.43 20.38 1.42
C LYS A 147 13.35 20.23 2.48
N ALA A 148 12.44 19.28 2.31
CA ALA A 148 11.36 19.06 3.26
C ALA A 148 11.66 17.91 4.25
N ASN A 149 12.70 17.10 4.04
CA ASN A 149 12.95 15.86 4.78
C ASN A 149 11.74 14.92 4.77
N VAL A 150 11.04 14.84 3.63
CA VAL A 150 9.89 13.97 3.42
C VAL A 150 10.18 13.02 2.27
N ALA A 151 10.22 11.73 2.55
CA ALA A 151 10.43 10.69 1.54
C ALA A 151 9.11 10.33 0.86
N VAL A 152 9.09 10.44 -0.46
CA VAL A 152 7.99 10.03 -1.33
C VAL A 152 8.53 9.11 -2.42
N VAL A 153 7.65 8.44 -3.15
CA VAL A 153 8.06 7.62 -4.31
C VAL A 153 7.51 8.25 -5.58
N PRO A 154 8.36 8.56 -6.57
CA PRO A 154 7.90 9.13 -7.82
C PRO A 154 6.96 8.19 -8.56
N GLY A 155 5.91 8.76 -9.17
CA GLY A 155 4.88 8.01 -9.87
C GLY A 155 5.40 7.30 -11.12
N SER A 156 6.44 7.83 -11.76
CA SER A 156 7.14 7.21 -12.89
C SER A 156 7.65 5.80 -12.55
N ALA A 157 8.00 5.53 -11.28
CA ALA A 157 8.34 4.17 -10.82
C ALA A 157 7.16 3.18 -10.90
N PHE A 158 5.94 3.68 -11.09
CA PHE A 158 4.71 2.90 -11.26
C PHE A 158 4.10 3.08 -12.67
N GLY A 159 4.84 3.69 -13.60
CA GLY A 159 4.35 3.99 -14.95
C GLY A 159 3.40 5.18 -15.04
N SER A 160 3.37 6.06 -14.02
CA SER A 160 2.49 7.23 -13.93
C SER A 160 3.31 8.50 -13.65
N PRO A 161 4.03 9.05 -14.68
CA PRO A 161 4.74 10.31 -14.52
C PRO A 161 3.81 11.44 -14.08
N GLY A 162 4.34 12.41 -13.33
CA GLY A 162 3.56 13.54 -12.81
C GLY A 162 2.79 13.24 -11.53
N TYR A 163 2.98 12.05 -10.94
CA TYR A 163 2.40 11.64 -9.67
C TYR A 163 3.49 11.36 -8.63
N ILE A 164 3.11 11.36 -7.36
CA ILE A 164 3.96 10.86 -6.27
C ILE A 164 3.14 9.96 -5.35
N ARG A 165 3.78 8.96 -4.73
CA ARG A 165 3.13 8.10 -3.74
C ARG A 165 3.59 8.46 -2.34
N LEU A 166 2.63 8.76 -1.47
CA LEU A 166 2.84 8.95 -0.04
C LEU A 166 2.26 7.78 0.74
N SER A 167 3.00 7.28 1.75
CA SER A 167 2.48 6.31 2.71
C SER A 167 2.04 7.01 3.98
N TYR A 168 0.86 6.67 4.50
CA TYR A 168 0.38 7.13 5.80
C TYR A 168 0.40 6.04 6.88
N ALA A 169 1.26 5.02 6.69
CA ALA A 169 1.51 3.98 7.69
C ALA A 169 2.45 4.48 8.81
N THR A 170 2.13 5.64 9.40
CA THR A 170 2.87 6.30 10.49
C THR A 170 1.88 7.05 11.39
N SER A 171 2.34 7.76 12.44
CA SER A 171 1.44 8.51 13.30
C SER A 171 0.81 9.73 12.61
N LEU A 172 -0.36 10.17 13.08
CA LEU A 172 -1.03 11.35 12.55
C LEU A 172 -0.19 12.63 12.74
N GLU A 173 0.56 12.72 13.83
CA GLU A 173 1.45 13.84 14.14
C GLU A 173 2.56 13.96 13.10
N LEU A 174 3.19 12.85 12.74
CA LEU A 174 4.23 12.83 11.70
C LEU A 174 3.66 13.14 10.31
N ILE A 175 2.42 12.74 10.03
CA ILE A 175 1.73 13.11 8.79
C ILE A 175 1.50 14.61 8.74
N LYS A 176 1.00 15.21 9.81
CA LYS A 176 0.80 16.67 9.92
C LYS A 176 2.10 17.43 9.72
N GLU A 177 3.16 16.96 10.36
CA GLU A 177 4.48 17.55 10.22
C GLU A 177 5.00 17.44 8.78
N ALA A 178 4.84 16.29 8.12
CA ALA A 178 5.24 16.09 6.74
C ALA A 178 4.49 17.03 5.77
N VAL A 179 3.18 17.18 5.93
CA VAL A 179 2.38 18.13 5.13
C VAL A 179 2.88 19.55 5.29
N ASN A 180 3.10 20.02 6.53
CA ASN A 180 3.61 21.35 6.79
C ASN A 180 5.00 21.60 6.15
N ARG A 181 5.88 20.57 6.20
CA ARG A 181 7.21 20.65 5.58
C ARG A 181 7.13 20.71 4.05
N ILE A 182 6.24 19.93 3.45
CA ILE A 182 5.99 19.96 2.00
C ILE A 182 5.51 21.35 1.60
N SER A 183 4.45 21.86 2.23
CA SER A 183 3.89 23.17 1.93
C SER A 183 4.96 24.25 2.04
N ASN A 184 5.63 24.39 3.18
CA ASN A 184 6.67 25.42 3.40
C ASN A 184 7.87 25.31 2.44
N SER A 185 8.16 24.12 1.90
CA SER A 185 9.25 23.96 0.94
C SER A 185 8.88 24.37 -0.48
N LEU A 186 7.58 24.41 -0.76
CA LEU A 186 7.05 24.76 -2.08
C LEU A 186 6.56 26.22 -2.16
N ASP A 187 6.46 26.94 -1.04
CA ASP A 187 6.20 28.40 -1.01
C ASP A 187 7.44 29.18 -1.51
#